data_30434e8f4368f69bb0519b456d46b144
#
_entry.id   30434e8f4368f69bb0519b456d46b144
#
_cell.length_a   1.000
_cell.length_b   1.000
_cell.length_c   1.000
_cell.angle_alpha   90.00
_cell.angle_beta   90.00
_cell.angle_gamma   90.00
#
_symmetry.space_group_name_H-M   'P 1'
#
loop_
_entity.id
_entity.type
_entity.pdbx_description
1 polymer ?
#
loop_
_entity_poly.entity_id
_entity_poly.type
_entity_poly.pdbx_seq_one_letter_code
_entity_poly.pdbx_strand_id
1 'polypeptide(L)'
;MKKIIILLFLTVSISASAQPYEANWASLNKRKIPAWFHQDKFGIFIHWGVYAVPAFAPVIPNSGDSYAEWYWHRLPQKNKTFIDFHAKNYGADFQYPQFESMFRAEM
;
A
#
# COMPACT_ATOMS: atom_id res chain seq x y z
N MET A 1 18.18 -23.13 -38.54
CA MET A 1 17.06 -23.75 -37.82
C MET A 1 16.97 -23.29 -36.36
N LYS A 2 18.03 -23.34 -35.52
CA LYS A 2 18.01 -22.90 -34.11
C LYS A 2 17.57 -21.42 -33.91
N LYS A 3 17.98 -20.50 -34.80
CA LYS A 3 17.62 -19.07 -34.70
C LYS A 3 16.12 -18.80 -34.97
N ILE A 4 15.49 -19.61 -35.85
CA ILE A 4 14.05 -19.49 -36.15
C ILE A 4 13.21 -19.97 -35.00
N ILE A 5 13.65 -21.02 -34.29
CA ILE A 5 12.96 -21.55 -33.09
C ILE A 5 12.97 -20.54 -31.95
N ILE A 6 14.09 -19.82 -31.74
CA ILE A 6 14.21 -18.76 -30.73
C ILE A 6 13.27 -17.59 -31.05
N LEU A 7 13.16 -17.20 -32.31
CA LEU A 7 12.23 -16.15 -32.73
C LEU A 7 10.77 -16.53 -32.52
N LEU A 8 10.42 -17.79 -32.75
CA LEU A 8 9.06 -18.33 -32.51
C LEU A 8 8.73 -18.35 -31.03
N PHE A 9 9.68 -18.70 -30.15
CA PHE A 9 9.49 -18.65 -28.70
C PHE A 9 9.32 -17.21 -28.19
N LEU A 10 10.03 -16.23 -28.77
CA LEU A 10 9.91 -14.81 -28.40
C LEU A 10 8.53 -14.24 -28.76
N THR A 11 7.95 -14.65 -29.87
CA THR A 11 6.61 -14.18 -30.30
C THR A 11 5.46 -14.77 -29.49
N VAL A 12 5.60 -15.98 -28.95
CA VAL A 12 4.60 -16.61 -28.09
C VAL A 12 4.56 -15.97 -26.71
N SER A 13 5.68 -15.42 -26.24
CA SER A 13 5.75 -14.76 -24.90
C SER A 13 5.02 -13.40 -24.84
N ILE A 14 4.68 -12.80 -25.99
CA ILE A 14 4.03 -11.47 -26.04
C ILE A 14 2.49 -11.58 -25.97
N SER A 15 1.95 -12.78 -26.04
CA SER A 15 0.49 -13.02 -26.07
C SER A 15 -0.16 -13.23 -24.70
N ALA A 16 0.52 -12.95 -23.59
CA ALA A 16 -0.11 -12.85 -22.27
C ALA A 16 -0.89 -11.53 -22.19
N SER A 17 -1.97 -11.42 -22.92
CA SER A 17 -2.91 -10.31 -22.80
C SER A 17 -3.59 -10.41 -21.43
N ALA A 18 -3.16 -9.58 -20.48
CA ALA A 18 -4.00 -9.24 -19.37
C ALA A 18 -5.36 -8.81 -19.92
N GLN A 19 -6.45 -9.40 -19.49
CA GLN A 19 -7.79 -8.98 -19.94
C GLN A 19 -7.97 -7.51 -19.55
N PRO A 20 -8.07 -6.56 -20.52
CA PRO A 20 -8.29 -5.18 -20.18
C PRO A 20 -9.71 -5.03 -19.67
N TYR A 21 -9.85 -4.67 -18.39
CA TYR A 21 -11.12 -4.19 -17.87
C TYR A 21 -11.30 -2.75 -18.30
N GLU A 22 -12.49 -2.42 -18.79
CA GLU A 22 -12.88 -1.03 -19.03
C GLU A 22 -13.22 -0.34 -17.71
N ALA A 23 -13.09 0.98 -17.66
CA ALA A 23 -13.36 1.79 -16.46
C ALA A 23 -14.89 1.97 -16.26
N ASN A 24 -15.64 0.86 -16.23
CA ASN A 24 -17.06 0.84 -15.95
C ASN A 24 -17.46 -0.39 -15.15
N TRP A 25 -18.54 -0.27 -14.36
CA TRP A 25 -19.03 -1.34 -13.51
C TRP A 25 -19.46 -2.60 -14.28
N ALA A 26 -19.98 -2.46 -15.50
CA ALA A 26 -20.40 -3.59 -16.31
C ALA A 26 -19.22 -4.49 -16.69
N SER A 27 -18.05 -3.89 -16.95
CA SER A 27 -16.80 -4.63 -17.20
C SER A 27 -16.22 -5.22 -15.92
N LEU A 28 -16.14 -4.43 -14.85
CA LEU A 28 -15.59 -4.87 -13.58
C LEU A 28 -16.38 -6.03 -12.94
N ASN A 29 -17.69 -6.00 -13.07
CA ASN A 29 -18.57 -7.04 -12.53
C ASN A 29 -18.47 -8.38 -13.28
N LYS A 30 -17.85 -8.42 -14.47
CA LYS A 30 -17.54 -9.66 -15.19
C LYS A 30 -16.40 -10.47 -14.54
N ARG A 31 -15.67 -9.86 -13.60
CA ARG A 31 -14.59 -10.55 -12.89
C ARG A 31 -15.11 -11.71 -12.08
N LYS A 32 -14.60 -12.89 -12.37
CA LYS A 32 -14.91 -14.09 -11.57
C LYS A 32 -14.17 -14.02 -10.24
N ILE A 33 -14.88 -14.23 -9.15
CA ILE A 33 -14.27 -14.41 -7.84
C ILE A 33 -13.60 -15.78 -7.81
N PRO A 34 -12.33 -15.89 -7.45
CA PRO A 34 -11.63 -17.17 -7.34
C PRO A 34 -12.34 -18.11 -6.35
N ALA A 35 -12.39 -19.40 -6.68
CA ALA A 35 -13.08 -20.39 -5.84
C ALA A 35 -12.52 -20.43 -4.40
N TRP A 36 -11.22 -20.30 -4.23
CA TRP A 36 -10.57 -20.30 -2.92
C TRP A 36 -11.13 -19.21 -1.99
N PHE A 37 -11.50 -18.02 -2.51
CA PHE A 37 -12.06 -16.94 -1.71
C PHE A 37 -13.33 -17.33 -0.97
N HIS A 38 -14.15 -18.18 -1.59
CA HIS A 38 -15.36 -18.69 -0.96
C HIS A 38 -15.11 -19.91 -0.05
N GLN A 39 -14.02 -20.64 -0.30
CA GLN A 39 -13.70 -21.88 0.41
C GLN A 39 -12.94 -21.61 1.70
N ASP A 40 -11.95 -20.74 1.67
CA ASP A 40 -11.02 -20.53 2.79
C ASP A 40 -11.67 -19.77 3.95
N LYS A 41 -12.62 -18.85 3.67
CA LYS A 41 -13.42 -18.10 4.67
C LYS A 41 -12.60 -17.41 5.77
N PHE A 42 -11.30 -17.29 5.57
CA PHE A 42 -10.38 -16.65 6.49
C PHE A 42 -9.49 -15.68 5.71
N GLY A 43 -9.24 -14.52 6.29
CA GLY A 43 -8.38 -13.51 5.69
C GLY A 43 -7.70 -12.66 6.76
N ILE A 44 -6.55 -12.11 6.43
CA ILE A 44 -5.81 -11.18 7.27
C ILE A 44 -5.78 -9.84 6.55
N PHE A 45 -6.20 -8.78 7.26
CA PHE A 45 -5.98 -7.41 6.84
C PHE A 45 -4.67 -6.91 7.41
N ILE A 46 -3.79 -6.40 6.55
CA ILE A 46 -2.51 -5.82 6.95
C ILE A 46 -2.54 -4.35 6.55
N HIS A 47 -2.51 -3.46 7.55
CA HIS A 47 -2.31 -2.04 7.35
C HIS A 47 -0.81 -1.77 7.47
N TRP A 48 -0.17 -1.48 6.34
CA TRP A 48 1.26 -1.26 6.28
C TRP A 48 1.60 -0.23 5.20
N GLY A 49 2.43 0.74 5.54
CA GLY A 49 2.83 1.82 4.67
C GLY A 49 3.93 2.67 5.31
N VAL A 50 4.30 3.78 4.66
CA VAL A 50 5.35 4.69 5.12
C VAL A 50 5.14 5.18 6.57
N TYR A 51 3.89 5.31 7.00
CA TYR A 51 3.54 5.65 8.39
C TYR A 51 3.99 4.60 9.43
N ALA A 52 4.37 3.41 9.00
CA ALA A 52 4.94 2.39 9.89
C ALA A 52 6.35 2.76 10.38
N VAL A 53 7.04 3.70 9.71
CA VAL A 53 8.34 4.21 10.16
C VAL A 53 8.21 5.01 11.46
N PRO A 54 7.39 6.09 11.53
CA PRO A 54 7.13 6.76 12.80
C PRO A 54 6.31 5.91 13.78
N ALA A 55 5.46 5.02 13.28
CA ALA A 55 4.62 4.09 14.03
C ALA A 55 3.94 4.75 15.25
N PHE A 56 3.50 6.00 15.09
CA PHE A 56 3.01 6.83 16.18
C PHE A 56 1.53 7.15 16.06
N ALA A 57 0.82 6.85 17.12
CA ALA A 57 -0.52 7.35 17.38
C ALA A 57 -0.67 7.55 18.90
N PRO A 58 -1.18 8.72 19.37
CA PRO A 58 -1.40 8.93 20.78
C PRO A 58 -2.56 8.05 21.27
N VAL A 59 -2.42 7.48 22.46
CA VAL A 59 -3.54 6.79 23.11
C VAL A 59 -4.42 7.86 23.76
N ILE A 60 -5.58 8.11 23.15
CA ILE A 60 -6.57 9.04 23.69
C ILE A 60 -7.75 8.22 24.19
N PRO A 61 -8.00 8.17 25.52
CA PRO A 61 -9.13 7.44 26.06
C PRO A 61 -10.46 7.91 25.45
N ASN A 62 -11.30 6.97 25.05
CA ASN A 62 -12.62 7.21 24.46
C ASN A 62 -12.65 7.99 23.13
N SER A 63 -11.52 8.11 22.46
CA SER A 63 -11.45 8.69 21.11
C SER A 63 -11.09 7.59 20.11
N GLY A 64 -11.81 7.56 18.99
CA GLY A 64 -11.49 6.68 17.86
C GLY A 64 -10.29 7.12 17.03
N ASP A 65 -9.50 8.09 17.49
CA ASP A 65 -8.50 8.82 16.68
C ASP A 65 -7.06 8.30 16.86
N SER A 66 -6.88 7.07 17.35
CA SER A 66 -5.55 6.48 17.61
C SER A 66 -5.08 5.58 16.46
N TYR A 67 -4.96 6.14 15.26
CA TYR A 67 -4.51 5.39 14.07
C TYR A 67 -3.19 5.95 13.54
N ALA A 68 -2.16 5.12 13.46
CA ALA A 68 -0.86 5.50 12.93
C ALA A 68 -0.93 5.85 11.42
N GLU A 69 -1.85 5.25 10.68
CA GLU A 69 -2.11 5.53 9.26
C GLU A 69 -2.47 6.99 9.00
N TRP A 70 -3.00 7.68 10.01
CA TRP A 70 -3.40 9.07 9.91
C TRP A 70 -2.27 10.05 10.20
N TYR A 71 -1.05 9.58 10.46
CA TYR A 71 0.10 10.40 10.80
C TYR A 71 0.31 11.56 9.80
N TRP A 72 0.38 11.25 8.52
CA TRP A 72 0.48 12.24 7.44
C TRP A 72 -0.67 13.26 7.46
N HIS A 73 -1.88 12.80 7.66
CA HIS A 73 -3.08 13.63 7.68
C HIS A 73 -3.11 14.59 8.89
N ARG A 74 -2.58 14.15 10.03
CA ARG A 74 -2.58 14.94 11.27
C ARG A 74 -1.54 16.06 11.31
N LEU A 75 -0.43 15.93 10.61
CA LEU A 75 0.61 16.97 10.58
C LEU A 75 0.09 18.31 10.03
N PRO A 76 -0.53 18.40 8.82
CA PRO A 76 -1.03 19.68 8.30
C PRO A 76 -2.23 20.21 9.07
N GLN A 77 -2.97 19.38 9.82
CA GLN A 77 -4.05 19.82 10.68
C GLN A 77 -3.59 20.53 11.98
N LYS A 78 -2.28 20.73 12.11
CA LYS A 78 -1.66 21.36 13.31
C LYS A 78 -2.02 20.63 14.62
N ASN A 79 -2.20 19.31 14.56
CA ASN A 79 -2.39 18.51 15.77
C ASN A 79 -1.10 18.54 16.59
N LYS A 80 -1.15 19.24 17.72
CA LYS A 80 0.03 19.53 18.55
C LYS A 80 0.77 18.25 18.97
N THR A 81 0.06 17.19 19.32
CA THR A 81 0.66 15.93 19.77
C THR A 81 1.50 15.28 18.67
N PHE A 82 1.00 15.29 17.43
CA PHE A 82 1.75 14.76 16.28
C PHE A 82 2.92 15.65 15.89
N ILE A 83 2.74 16.98 15.94
CA ILE A 83 3.81 17.96 15.63
C ILE A 83 4.94 17.85 16.65
N ASP A 84 4.63 17.81 17.94
CA ASP A 84 5.64 17.72 19.00
C ASP A 84 6.42 16.40 18.90
N PHE A 85 5.73 15.29 18.65
CA PHE A 85 6.38 14.00 18.42
C PHE A 85 7.29 14.05 17.19
N HIS A 86 6.78 14.59 16.08
CA HIS A 86 7.52 14.70 14.83
C HIS A 86 8.78 15.54 14.99
N ALA A 87 8.66 16.75 15.53
CA ALA A 87 9.77 17.66 15.75
C ALA A 87 10.83 17.09 16.71
N LYS A 88 10.38 16.40 17.76
CA LYS A 88 11.29 15.78 18.76
C LYS A 88 12.12 14.64 18.17
N ASN A 89 11.53 13.80 17.31
CA ASN A 89 12.17 12.56 16.86
C ASN A 89 12.86 12.69 15.50
N TYR A 90 12.39 13.60 14.64
CA TYR A 90 12.86 13.73 13.25
C TYR A 90 13.33 15.15 12.91
N GLY A 91 12.96 16.14 13.72
CA GLY A 91 13.21 17.55 13.43
C GLY A 91 12.00 18.25 12.81
N ALA A 92 11.86 19.56 13.10
CA ALA A 92 10.71 20.35 12.64
C ALA A 92 10.64 20.51 11.12
N ASP A 93 11.77 20.46 10.44
CA ASP A 93 11.89 20.62 8.98
C ASP A 93 11.81 19.29 8.22
N PHE A 94 11.79 18.15 8.93
CA PHE A 94 11.70 16.85 8.32
C PHE A 94 10.32 16.66 7.67
N GLN A 95 10.30 16.27 6.40
CA GLN A 95 9.06 16.11 5.64
C GLN A 95 8.64 14.66 5.55
N TYR A 96 7.33 14.40 5.59
CA TYR A 96 6.79 13.04 5.53
C TYR A 96 7.33 12.17 4.36
N PRO A 97 7.52 12.68 3.12
CA PRO A 97 8.10 11.89 2.03
C PRO A 97 9.51 11.37 2.33
N GLN A 98 10.26 12.00 3.22
CA GLN A 98 11.61 11.57 3.57
C GLN A 98 11.62 10.22 4.33
N PHE A 99 10.50 9.80 4.91
CA PHE A 99 10.35 8.48 5.50
C PHE A 99 10.45 7.35 4.47
N GLU A 100 10.23 7.62 3.18
CA GLU A 100 10.31 6.61 2.12
C GLU A 100 11.66 5.89 2.13
N SER A 101 12.75 6.64 2.31
CA SER A 101 14.10 6.07 2.36
C SER A 101 14.34 5.18 3.59
N MET A 102 13.54 5.36 4.64
CA MET A 102 13.60 4.61 5.90
C MET A 102 12.64 3.42 5.91
N PHE A 103 11.67 3.41 5.00
CA PHE A 103 10.67 2.35 4.89
C PHE A 103 11.26 1.11 4.24
N ARG A 104 11.62 0.13 5.07
CA ARG A 104 12.25 -1.13 4.67
C ARG A 104 11.43 -2.31 5.16
N ALA A 105 11.27 -3.32 4.30
CA ALA A 105 10.85 -4.64 4.73
C ALA A 105 12.12 -5.45 5.01
N GLU A 106 12.41 -5.67 6.28
CA GLU A 106 13.51 -6.54 6.71
C GLU A 106 12.90 -7.90 7.09
N MET A 107 13.37 -8.94 6.43
CA MET A 107 13.03 -10.33 6.74
C MET A 107 14.20 -11.02 7.44
#